data_81dc4108d7145a5eda4972797b7ebb11
#
_entry.id   81dc4108d7145a5eda4972797b7ebb11
#
_cell.length_a   1.000
_cell.length_b   1.000
_cell.length_c   1.000
_cell.angle_alpha   90.00
_cell.angle_beta   90.00
_cell.angle_gamma   90.00
#
_symmetry.space_group_name_H-M   'P 1'
#
loop_
_entity.id
_entity.type
_entity.pdbx_description
1 polymer ?
#
loop_
_entity_poly.entity_id
_entity_poly.type
_entity_poly.pdbx_seq_one_letter_code
_entity_poly.pdbx_strand_id
1 'polypeptide(L)'
;VNSKILQDVVTELIEEGRIVIFSSHQMSYVEEFCEDIAIINNGEIALSGDIADIKAEYGKNQLIISAVGMGAEELAEKLKTSCEDTLSVTGIHKDGVIVKNIQELSGNALIKEIMNADIEIASFDSYRPSLNDIFVKAVGGDR
;
A
#
# COMPACT_ATOMS: atom_id res chain seq x y z
N VAL A 1 -19.20 1.71 -19.26
CA VAL A 1 -20.16 2.22 -18.24
C VAL A 1 -19.50 3.40 -17.56
N ASN A 2 -20.19 4.54 -17.51
CA ASN A 2 -19.67 5.73 -16.86
C ASN A 2 -19.67 5.45 -15.33
N SER A 3 -18.50 5.33 -14.72
CA SER A 3 -18.34 4.98 -13.28
C SER A 3 -19.14 5.93 -12.37
N LYS A 4 -19.29 7.19 -12.79
CA LYS A 4 -20.08 8.18 -12.07
C LYS A 4 -21.57 7.83 -11.97
N ILE A 5 -22.17 7.30 -13.04
CA ILE A 5 -23.59 6.88 -13.01
C ILE A 5 -23.79 5.71 -12.05
N LEU A 6 -22.86 4.75 -12.06
CA LEU A 6 -22.90 3.63 -11.13
C LEU A 6 -22.75 4.11 -9.68
N GLN A 7 -21.84 5.03 -9.43
CA GLN A 7 -21.61 5.63 -8.12
C GLN A 7 -22.86 6.35 -7.60
N ASP A 8 -23.49 7.17 -8.45
CA ASP A 8 -24.72 7.90 -8.09
C ASP A 8 -25.85 6.92 -7.70
N VAL A 9 -26.04 5.84 -8.47
CA VAL A 9 -27.05 4.82 -8.18
C VAL A 9 -26.75 4.06 -6.89
N VAL A 10 -25.50 3.68 -6.66
CA VAL A 10 -25.09 2.99 -5.44
C VAL A 10 -25.31 3.88 -4.22
N THR A 11 -24.93 5.16 -4.32
CA THR A 11 -25.12 6.13 -3.24
C THR A 11 -26.61 6.30 -2.91
N GLU A 12 -27.46 6.45 -3.91
CA GLU A 12 -28.92 6.56 -3.73
C GLU A 12 -29.50 5.34 -2.99
N LEU A 13 -29.08 4.12 -3.40
CA LEU A 13 -29.55 2.89 -2.74
C LEU A 13 -29.10 2.80 -1.27
N ILE A 14 -27.89 3.24 -0.97
CA ILE A 14 -27.35 3.29 0.40
C ILE A 14 -28.12 4.31 1.24
N GLU A 15 -28.41 5.50 0.70
CA GLU A 15 -29.20 6.54 1.37
C GLU A 15 -30.66 6.05 1.66
N GLU A 16 -31.20 5.17 0.84
CA GLU A 16 -32.48 4.49 1.10
C GLU A 16 -32.39 3.40 2.18
N GLY A 17 -31.21 3.17 2.78
CA GLY A 17 -30.97 2.15 3.80
C GLY A 17 -30.85 0.72 3.25
N ARG A 18 -30.54 0.56 1.97
CA ARG A 18 -30.33 -0.75 1.35
C ARG A 18 -28.91 -1.25 1.53
N ILE A 19 -28.74 -2.54 1.64
CA ILE A 19 -27.45 -3.22 1.57
C ILE A 19 -27.14 -3.47 0.10
N VAL A 20 -26.00 -2.93 -0.36
CA VAL A 20 -25.52 -3.11 -1.74
C VAL A 20 -24.32 -4.04 -1.72
N ILE A 21 -24.38 -5.13 -2.46
CA ILE A 21 -23.27 -6.06 -2.66
C ILE A 21 -22.76 -5.89 -4.09
N PHE A 22 -21.48 -5.53 -4.22
CA PHE A 22 -20.80 -5.33 -5.49
C PHE A 22 -19.69 -6.38 -5.65
N SER A 23 -19.68 -7.07 -6.78
CA SER A 23 -18.66 -8.07 -7.08
C SER A 23 -17.86 -7.64 -8.32
N SER A 24 -16.56 -7.58 -8.20
CA SER A 24 -15.64 -7.24 -9.28
C SER A 24 -14.28 -7.91 -9.10
N HIS A 25 -13.57 -8.14 -10.20
CA HIS A 25 -12.16 -8.49 -10.20
C HIS A 25 -11.25 -7.26 -10.46
N GLN A 26 -11.84 -6.10 -10.67
CA GLN A 26 -11.12 -4.83 -10.85
C GLN A 26 -11.04 -4.10 -9.51
N MET A 27 -9.90 -4.20 -8.84
CA MET A 27 -9.70 -3.67 -7.49
C MET A 27 -9.92 -2.15 -7.40
N SER A 28 -9.64 -1.40 -8.48
CA SER A 28 -9.91 0.04 -8.53
C SER A 28 -11.39 0.39 -8.35
N TYR A 29 -12.30 -0.38 -8.94
CA TYR A 29 -13.73 -0.18 -8.74
C TYR A 29 -14.17 -0.59 -7.33
N VAL A 30 -13.58 -1.65 -6.78
CA VAL A 30 -13.86 -2.05 -5.41
C VAL A 30 -13.44 -0.95 -4.43
N GLU A 31 -12.25 -0.35 -4.59
CA GLU A 31 -11.80 0.79 -3.78
C GLU A 31 -12.69 2.03 -3.91
N GLU A 32 -13.29 2.23 -5.09
CA GLU A 32 -14.13 3.40 -5.36
C GLU A 32 -15.55 3.27 -4.76
N PHE A 33 -16.10 2.04 -4.72
CA PHE A 33 -17.53 1.82 -4.42
C PHE A 33 -17.79 1.09 -3.11
N CYS A 34 -16.78 0.45 -2.51
CA CYS A 34 -16.95 -0.37 -1.32
C CYS A 34 -16.23 0.22 -0.11
N GLU A 35 -16.84 0.11 1.06
CA GLU A 35 -16.21 0.38 2.35
C GLU A 35 -15.66 -0.92 2.95
N ASP A 36 -16.48 -1.98 2.94
CA ASP A 36 -16.14 -3.33 3.40
C ASP A 36 -15.91 -4.27 2.21
N ILE A 37 -14.96 -5.18 2.34
CA ILE A 37 -14.65 -6.19 1.34
C ILE A 37 -14.56 -7.60 1.92
N ALA A 38 -14.76 -8.57 1.05
CA ALA A 38 -14.34 -9.96 1.26
C ALA A 38 -13.64 -10.47 0.00
N ILE A 39 -12.38 -10.86 0.14
CA ILE A 39 -11.60 -11.50 -0.94
C ILE A 39 -11.78 -13.01 -0.84
N ILE A 40 -12.30 -13.61 -1.90
CA ILE A 40 -12.53 -15.05 -1.98
C ILE A 40 -11.47 -15.67 -2.90
N ASN A 41 -10.80 -16.70 -2.42
CA ASN A 41 -9.82 -17.48 -3.17
C ASN A 41 -10.04 -18.96 -2.93
N ASN A 42 -10.15 -19.75 -4.00
CA ASN A 42 -10.38 -21.20 -3.94
C ASN A 42 -11.57 -21.62 -3.05
N GLY A 43 -12.63 -20.81 -3.00
CA GLY A 43 -13.83 -21.09 -2.22
C GLY A 43 -13.75 -20.70 -0.75
N GLU A 44 -12.64 -20.12 -0.31
CA GLU A 44 -12.43 -19.63 1.06
C GLU A 44 -12.26 -18.11 1.10
N ILE A 45 -12.62 -17.49 2.23
CA ILE A 45 -12.37 -16.08 2.46
C ILE A 45 -10.91 -15.92 2.86
N ALA A 46 -10.11 -15.35 1.94
CA ALA A 46 -8.69 -15.06 2.18
C ALA A 46 -8.50 -13.83 3.06
N LEU A 47 -9.39 -12.82 2.92
CA LEU A 47 -9.34 -11.56 3.66
C LEU A 47 -10.72 -10.93 3.68
N SER A 48 -11.11 -10.32 4.79
CA SER A 48 -12.35 -9.51 4.86
C SER A 48 -12.25 -8.41 5.90
N GLY A 49 -13.00 -7.34 5.70
CA GLY A 49 -13.11 -6.20 6.62
C GLY A 49 -13.21 -4.86 5.90
N ASP A 50 -13.12 -3.79 6.67
CA ASP A 50 -13.06 -2.41 6.20
C ASP A 50 -11.77 -2.16 5.39
N ILE A 51 -11.91 -1.53 4.22
CA ILE A 51 -10.77 -1.30 3.29
C ILE A 51 -9.70 -0.41 3.93
N ALA A 52 -10.09 0.64 4.67
CA ALA A 52 -9.14 1.55 5.29
C ALA A 52 -8.33 0.86 6.37
N ASP A 53 -8.97 0.04 7.19
CA ASP A 53 -8.31 -0.77 8.23
C ASP A 53 -7.35 -1.79 7.62
N ILE A 54 -7.79 -2.50 6.58
CA ILE A 54 -6.96 -3.45 5.84
C ILE A 54 -5.73 -2.76 5.26
N LYS A 55 -5.91 -1.62 4.59
CA LYS A 55 -4.79 -0.85 4.00
C LYS A 55 -3.83 -0.32 5.07
N ALA A 56 -4.35 0.10 6.23
CA ALA A 56 -3.53 0.54 7.36
C ALA A 56 -2.69 -0.62 7.93
N GLU A 57 -3.27 -1.81 8.09
CA GLU A 57 -2.56 -2.99 8.57
C GLU A 57 -1.46 -3.44 7.60
N TYR A 58 -1.76 -3.53 6.30
CA TYR A 58 -0.78 -3.92 5.28
C TYR A 58 0.30 -2.87 5.03
N GLY A 59 0.01 -1.59 5.28
CA GLY A 59 0.98 -0.47 5.19
C GLY A 59 1.77 -0.20 6.47
N LYS A 60 1.47 -0.93 7.55
CA LYS A 60 2.10 -0.70 8.85
C LYS A 60 3.63 -0.82 8.78
N ASN A 61 4.31 0.20 9.32
CA ASN A 61 5.77 0.31 9.32
C ASN A 61 6.41 0.32 7.92
N GLN A 62 5.64 0.60 6.87
CA GLN A 62 6.16 0.74 5.51
C GLN A 62 6.22 2.21 5.08
N LEU A 63 7.29 2.55 4.40
CA LEU A 63 7.58 3.89 3.91
C LEU A 63 7.92 3.83 2.42
N ILE A 64 7.67 4.92 1.73
CA ILE A 64 8.16 5.14 0.37
C ILE A 64 9.15 6.29 0.38
N ILE A 65 10.33 6.07 -0.19
CA ILE A 65 11.45 7.01 -0.14
C ILE A 65 11.95 7.24 -1.56
N SER A 66 12.18 8.48 -1.92
CA SER A 66 12.91 8.85 -3.13
C SER A 66 14.09 9.76 -2.81
N ALA A 67 15.10 9.75 -3.66
CA ALA A 67 16.31 10.54 -3.50
C ALA A 67 16.55 11.49 -4.68
N VAL A 68 17.22 12.60 -4.41
CA VAL A 68 17.62 13.55 -5.43
C VAL A 68 18.76 12.97 -6.26
N GLY A 69 18.64 13.04 -7.59
CA GLY A 69 19.71 12.64 -8.50
C GLY A 69 20.02 11.14 -8.53
N MET A 70 19.17 10.30 -7.93
CA MET A 70 19.35 8.86 -7.83
C MET A 70 18.07 8.14 -8.25
N GLY A 71 18.19 7.13 -9.11
CA GLY A 71 17.07 6.29 -9.50
C GLY A 71 16.64 5.33 -8.37
N ALA A 72 15.42 4.81 -8.46
CA ALA A 72 14.87 3.93 -7.43
C ALA A 72 15.69 2.64 -7.24
N GLU A 73 16.22 2.07 -8.31
CA GLU A 73 17.04 0.85 -8.24
C GLU A 73 18.39 1.11 -7.53
N GLU A 74 19.06 2.20 -7.86
CA GLU A 74 20.30 2.62 -7.21
C GLU A 74 20.06 2.95 -5.73
N LEU A 75 18.98 3.66 -5.43
CA LEU A 75 18.58 3.96 -4.05
C LEU A 75 18.30 2.68 -3.26
N ALA A 76 17.60 1.71 -3.87
CA ALA A 76 17.30 0.42 -3.23
C ALA A 76 18.58 -0.33 -2.84
N GLU A 77 19.57 -0.40 -3.74
CA GLU A 77 20.86 -1.05 -3.45
C GLU A 77 21.63 -0.31 -2.36
N LYS A 78 21.62 1.02 -2.39
CA LYS A 78 22.30 1.83 -1.38
C LYS A 78 21.65 1.68 0.01
N LEU A 79 20.32 1.65 0.09
CA LEU A 79 19.59 1.40 1.32
C LEU A 79 19.83 -0.01 1.88
N LYS A 80 19.89 -1.03 1.01
CA LYS A 80 20.20 -2.41 1.42
C LYS A 80 21.59 -2.55 2.05
N THR A 81 22.56 -1.77 1.57
CA THR A 81 23.94 -1.88 2.05
C THR A 81 24.25 -0.96 3.24
N SER A 82 23.63 0.22 3.29
CA SER A 82 23.97 1.24 4.29
C SER A 82 23.00 1.33 5.47
N CYS A 83 21.78 0.79 5.30
CA CYS A 83 20.72 0.87 6.32
C CYS A 83 20.10 -0.51 6.61
N GLU A 84 20.82 -1.61 6.36
CA GLU A 84 20.31 -2.99 6.48
C GLU A 84 19.78 -3.34 7.87
N ASP A 85 20.36 -2.74 8.92
CA ASP A 85 19.95 -2.96 10.31
C ASP A 85 18.66 -2.25 10.70
N THR A 86 18.27 -1.21 9.94
CA THR A 86 17.12 -0.35 10.26
C THR A 86 15.99 -0.42 9.27
N LEU A 87 16.32 -0.65 8.01
CA LEU A 87 15.37 -0.68 6.89
C LEU A 87 15.51 -1.96 6.07
N SER A 88 14.38 -2.57 5.71
CA SER A 88 14.33 -3.64 4.71
C SER A 88 13.65 -3.16 3.46
N VAL A 89 14.34 -3.22 2.32
CA VAL A 89 13.75 -2.90 1.01
C VAL A 89 12.76 -4.00 0.64
N THR A 90 11.48 -3.64 0.49
CA THR A 90 10.39 -4.57 0.19
C THR A 90 9.88 -4.46 -1.24
N GLY A 91 10.21 -3.37 -1.94
CA GLY A 91 9.81 -3.20 -3.33
C GLY A 91 10.30 -1.89 -3.94
N ILE A 92 10.13 -1.79 -5.25
CA ILE A 92 10.39 -0.58 -6.02
C ILE A 92 9.06 -0.15 -6.65
N HIS A 93 8.73 1.13 -6.49
CA HIS A 93 7.57 1.77 -7.08
C HIS A 93 8.02 2.91 -7.99
N LYS A 94 7.14 3.35 -8.91
CA LYS A 94 7.43 4.49 -9.80
C LYS A 94 7.83 5.76 -9.05
N ASP A 95 7.32 5.94 -7.84
CA ASP A 95 7.52 7.13 -7.01
C ASP A 95 8.66 6.97 -5.99
N GLY A 96 9.33 5.82 -5.93
CA GLY A 96 10.45 5.57 -5.03
C GLY A 96 10.64 4.13 -4.61
N VAL A 97 11.36 3.94 -3.52
CA VAL A 97 11.65 2.63 -2.94
C VAL A 97 10.76 2.39 -1.73
N ILE A 98 10.08 1.25 -1.70
CA ILE A 98 9.28 0.84 -0.55
C ILE A 98 10.18 0.12 0.43
N VAL A 99 10.20 0.60 1.67
CA VAL A 99 10.99 0.03 2.75
C VAL A 99 10.13 -0.27 3.96
N LYS A 100 10.51 -1.29 4.71
CA LYS A 100 9.95 -1.59 6.02
C LYS A 100 10.89 -1.08 7.10
N ASN A 101 10.37 -0.32 8.04
CA ASN A 101 11.07 0.11 9.25
C ASN A 101 11.14 -1.06 10.24
N ILE A 102 12.28 -1.73 10.28
CA ILE A 102 12.44 -2.98 11.06
C ILE A 102 12.51 -2.70 12.56
N GLN A 103 13.17 -1.60 12.94
CA GLN A 103 13.39 -1.24 14.34
C GLN A 103 12.31 -0.32 14.91
N GLU A 104 11.25 -0.03 14.13
CA GLU A 104 10.19 0.90 14.54
C GLU A 104 10.69 2.27 15.01
N LEU A 105 11.76 2.75 14.41
CA LEU A 105 12.35 4.05 14.71
C LEU A 105 11.39 5.18 14.33
N SER A 106 11.52 6.32 14.98
CA SER A 106 10.79 7.52 14.58
C SER A 106 11.22 8.01 13.19
N GLY A 107 10.33 8.70 12.48
CA GLY A 107 10.65 9.24 11.16
C GLY A 107 11.90 10.13 11.16
N ASN A 108 12.09 10.94 12.20
CA ASN A 108 13.29 11.78 12.34
C ASN A 108 14.57 10.95 12.50
N ALA A 109 14.51 9.83 13.22
CA ALA A 109 15.66 8.95 13.37
C ALA A 109 16.01 8.25 12.06
N LEU A 110 14.99 7.78 11.32
CA LEU A 110 15.18 7.18 9.99
C LEU A 110 15.76 8.16 8.98
N ILE A 111 15.25 9.39 8.94
CA ILE A 111 15.77 10.44 8.05
C ILE A 111 17.26 10.70 8.34
N LYS A 112 17.66 10.78 9.61
CA LYS A 112 19.06 10.93 9.98
C LYS A 112 19.92 9.75 9.53
N GLU A 113 19.44 8.54 9.70
CA GLU A 113 20.13 7.32 9.26
C GLU A 113 20.38 7.34 7.74
N ILE A 114 19.33 7.68 6.96
CA ILE A 114 19.43 7.77 5.50
C ILE A 114 20.38 8.90 5.07
N MET A 115 20.32 10.05 5.72
CA MET A 115 21.24 11.17 5.44
C MET A 115 22.69 10.82 5.79
N ASN A 116 22.96 10.05 6.83
CA ASN A 116 24.29 9.58 7.18
C ASN A 116 24.87 8.61 6.14
N ALA A 117 24.04 8.02 5.30
CA ALA A 117 24.44 7.19 4.17
C ALA A 117 24.71 7.99 2.88
N ASP A 118 24.88 9.32 2.96
CA ASP A 118 25.06 10.23 1.83
C ASP A 118 23.91 10.12 0.79
N ILE A 119 22.68 10.05 1.28
CA ILE A 119 21.46 10.05 0.47
C ILE A 119 20.73 11.37 0.72
N GLU A 120 20.58 12.17 -0.35
CA GLU A 120 19.76 13.37 -0.32
C GLU A 120 18.29 12.98 -0.58
N ILE A 121 17.45 13.09 0.44
CA ILE A 121 16.06 12.67 0.38
C ILE A 121 15.24 13.69 -0.44
N ALA A 122 14.57 13.23 -1.47
CA ALA A 122 13.61 14.03 -2.25
C ALA A 122 12.19 13.91 -1.68
N SER A 123 11.78 12.71 -1.28
CA SER A 123 10.50 12.48 -0.59
C SER A 123 10.61 11.35 0.43
N PHE A 124 9.82 11.47 1.50
CA PHE A 124 9.73 10.49 2.57
C PHE A 124 8.30 10.48 3.08
N ASP A 125 7.55 9.42 2.85
CA ASP A 125 6.15 9.32 3.23
C ASP A 125 5.78 7.90 3.66
N SER A 126 4.66 7.76 4.35
CA SER A 126 4.07 6.46 4.67
C SER A 126 3.59 5.77 3.40
N TYR A 127 4.01 4.53 3.20
CA TYR A 127 3.51 3.75 2.08
C TYR A 127 2.09 3.26 2.36
N ARG A 128 1.19 3.54 1.42
CA ARG A 128 -0.20 3.06 1.44
C ARG A 128 -0.39 2.10 0.27
N PRO A 129 -0.43 0.79 0.53
CA PRO A 129 -0.61 -0.20 -0.54
C PRO A 129 -1.96 -0.01 -1.23
N SER A 130 -2.01 -0.26 -2.52
CA SER A 130 -3.27 -0.37 -3.26
C SER A 130 -4.00 -1.66 -2.87
N LEU A 131 -5.31 -1.70 -3.07
CA LEU A 131 -6.08 -2.93 -2.84
C LEU A 131 -5.60 -4.07 -3.75
N ASN A 132 -5.09 -3.74 -4.95
CA ASN A 132 -4.50 -4.71 -5.85
C ASN A 132 -3.23 -5.35 -5.26
N ASP A 133 -2.35 -4.56 -4.63
CA ASP A 133 -1.14 -5.07 -3.97
C ASP A 133 -1.50 -6.00 -2.80
N ILE A 134 -2.53 -5.61 -2.04
CA ILE A 134 -3.06 -6.41 -0.93
C ILE A 134 -3.66 -7.72 -1.45
N PHE A 135 -4.46 -7.65 -2.53
CA PHE A 135 -5.03 -8.82 -3.17
C PHE A 135 -3.95 -9.82 -3.59
N VAL A 136 -2.91 -9.35 -4.29
CA VAL A 136 -1.80 -10.21 -4.73
C VAL A 136 -1.12 -10.89 -3.54
N LYS A 137 -0.91 -10.17 -2.43
CA LYS A 137 -0.33 -10.76 -1.21
C LYS A 137 -1.27 -11.74 -0.53
N ALA A 138 -2.55 -11.43 -0.42
CA ALA A 138 -3.54 -12.28 0.25
C ALA A 138 -3.82 -13.58 -0.50
N VAL A 139 -3.82 -13.53 -1.84
CA VAL A 139 -4.11 -14.67 -2.72
C VAL A 139 -2.84 -15.40 -3.15
N GLY A 140 -1.73 -14.68 -3.24
CA GLY A 140 -0.44 -15.21 -3.71
C GLY A 140 0.28 -16.11 -2.74
N GLY A 141 -0.19 -16.26 -1.49
CA GLY A 141 0.36 -17.06 -0.38
C GLY A 141 1.85 -17.38 -0.53
N ASP A 142 2.66 -16.92 0.36
CA ASP A 142 4.11 -17.17 0.49
C ASP A 142 4.74 -18.06 -0.62
N ARG A 143 5.37 -17.42 -1.58
CA ARG A 143 6.41 -18.01 -2.41
C ARG A 143 7.70 -17.28 -2.21
#